data_cc9b9ac62d464e65c15d8f906b0f30af
#
_entry.id   cc9b9ac62d464e65c15d8f906b0f30af
#
_cell.length_a   1.000
_cell.length_b   1.000
_cell.length_c   1.000
_cell.angle_alpha   90.00
_cell.angle_beta   90.00
_cell.angle_gamma   90.00
#
_symmetry.space_group_name_H-M   'P 1'
#
loop_
_entity.id
_entity.type
_entity.pdbx_description
1 polymer ?
#
loop_
_entity_poly.entity_id
_entity_poly.type
_entity_poly.pdbx_seq_one_letter_code
_entity_poly.pdbx_strand_id
1 'polypeptide(L)'
;MIVATLIGLATLAGPSTQALADPPPPPSESTARTELAALTVGTPHSMDGYSRDAFDIWAGQPDGCTTRQDVLARDGDGVVEGDDGCQPTSGSWYSAYDDTTVTVVAQATIDHVVPLADAWRTGADTWTAARRKAFGNDLTDSQLIIASSSSNSSKSDQDPSEWKPPNTAYWCTYGEQYVSVKYEFDLFVTSAEKTALGDLLDAC
;
A
#
# COMPACT_ATOMS: atom_id res chain seq x y z
N MET A 1 -37.09 -54.80 25.29
CA MET A 1 -36.51 -54.23 24.11
C MET A 1 -36.69 -52.71 24.20
N ILE A 2 -35.62 -51.99 24.50
CA ILE A 2 -35.63 -50.51 24.57
C ILE A 2 -34.92 -50.02 23.33
N VAL A 3 -35.65 -49.32 22.46
CA VAL A 3 -35.11 -48.68 21.23
C VAL A 3 -34.63 -47.30 21.61
N ALA A 4 -33.34 -47.06 21.57
CA ALA A 4 -32.74 -45.76 21.76
C ALA A 4 -32.68 -45.01 20.41
N THR A 5 -33.42 -43.94 20.30
CA THR A 5 -33.39 -43.05 19.13
C THR A 5 -32.26 -42.05 19.30
N LEU A 6 -31.22 -42.15 18.46
CA LEU A 6 -30.15 -41.17 18.37
C LEU A 6 -30.64 -39.97 17.53
N ILE A 7 -30.78 -38.80 18.16
CA ILE A 7 -31.02 -37.53 17.50
C ILE A 7 -29.66 -36.95 17.09
N GLY A 8 -29.35 -36.98 15.79
CA GLY A 8 -28.17 -36.36 15.23
C GLY A 8 -28.34 -34.83 15.22
N LEU A 9 -27.49 -34.11 15.93
CA LEU A 9 -27.36 -32.65 15.85
C LEU A 9 -26.61 -32.31 14.55
N ALA A 10 -27.31 -31.78 13.58
CA ALA A 10 -26.69 -31.19 12.41
C ALA A 10 -26.16 -29.78 12.78
N THR A 11 -24.87 -29.61 12.88
CA THR A 11 -24.23 -28.28 13.00
C THR A 11 -24.28 -27.58 11.65
N LEU A 12 -25.11 -26.56 11.53
CA LEU A 12 -25.08 -25.62 10.40
C LEU A 12 -23.80 -24.79 10.55
N ALA A 13 -22.80 -25.08 9.72
CA ALA A 13 -21.69 -24.17 9.52
C ALA A 13 -22.24 -22.94 8.78
N GLY A 14 -22.35 -21.80 9.46
CA GLY A 14 -22.64 -20.53 8.84
C GLY A 14 -21.51 -20.11 7.89
N PRO A 15 -21.78 -19.27 6.89
CA PRO A 15 -20.73 -18.73 6.05
C PRO A 15 -19.70 -18.00 6.94
N SER A 16 -18.45 -18.41 6.90
CA SER A 16 -17.34 -17.65 7.46
C SER A 16 -17.21 -16.37 6.63
N THR A 17 -17.64 -15.24 7.18
CA THR A 17 -17.23 -13.94 6.69
C THR A 17 -15.72 -13.89 6.88
N GLN A 18 -14.96 -14.07 5.80
CA GLN A 18 -13.57 -13.66 5.80
C GLN A 18 -13.58 -12.15 6.03
N ALA A 19 -13.08 -11.71 7.19
CA ALA A 19 -12.74 -10.32 7.37
C ALA A 19 -11.71 -10.00 6.28
N LEU A 20 -12.03 -9.04 5.40
CA LEU A 20 -11.06 -8.50 4.46
C LEU A 20 -9.87 -8.03 5.32
N ALA A 21 -8.67 -8.43 4.94
CA ALA A 21 -7.49 -8.03 5.67
C ALA A 21 -7.30 -6.53 5.43
N ASP A 22 -7.23 -5.74 6.50
CA ASP A 22 -6.81 -4.34 6.43
C ASP A 22 -5.43 -4.24 5.75
N PRO A 23 -5.07 -3.08 5.17
CA PRO A 23 -3.70 -2.86 4.68
C PRO A 23 -2.70 -3.24 5.76
N PRO A 24 -1.51 -3.79 5.39
CA PRO A 24 -0.49 -4.10 6.38
C PRO A 24 -0.23 -2.87 7.25
N PRO A 25 -0.31 -2.99 8.58
CA PRO A 25 -0.09 -1.85 9.46
C PRO A 25 1.36 -1.38 9.35
N PRO A 26 1.61 -0.06 9.41
CA PRO A 26 2.96 0.44 9.49
C PRO A 26 3.65 -0.03 10.79
N PRO A 27 4.99 0.04 10.87
CA PRO A 27 5.69 -0.18 12.12
C PRO A 27 5.29 0.87 13.16
N SER A 28 5.62 0.63 14.43
CA SER A 28 5.44 1.66 15.47
C SER A 28 6.33 2.88 15.21
N GLU A 29 5.95 4.05 15.74
CA GLU A 29 6.76 5.27 15.70
C GLU A 29 8.22 5.02 16.11
N SER A 30 8.44 4.31 17.22
CA SER A 30 9.80 4.03 17.71
C SER A 30 10.62 3.18 16.73
N THR A 31 9.98 2.23 16.03
CA THR A 31 10.62 1.44 14.98
C THR A 31 10.93 2.33 13.78
N ALA A 32 9.94 3.11 13.29
CA ALA A 32 10.13 4.01 12.16
C ALA A 32 11.24 5.05 12.42
N ARG A 33 11.37 5.58 13.63
CA ARG A 33 12.48 6.50 13.98
C ARG A 33 13.84 5.79 13.95
N THR A 34 13.89 4.53 14.37
CA THR A 34 15.12 3.74 14.31
C THR A 34 15.52 3.47 12.86
N GLU A 35 14.56 3.08 12.03
CA GLU A 35 14.74 2.86 10.58
C GLU A 35 15.16 4.16 9.88
N LEU A 36 14.47 5.29 10.15
CA LEU A 36 14.83 6.59 9.60
C LEU A 36 16.27 6.99 9.94
N ALA A 37 16.70 6.73 11.18
CA ALA A 37 18.08 7.00 11.60
C ALA A 37 19.08 6.16 10.79
N ALA A 38 18.74 4.92 10.46
CA ALA A 38 19.58 3.98 9.70
C ALA A 38 19.61 4.27 8.20
N LEU A 39 18.60 4.95 7.63
CA LEU A 39 18.58 5.28 6.21
C LEU A 39 19.79 6.12 5.81
N THR A 40 20.47 5.69 4.75
CA THR A 40 21.59 6.42 4.15
C THR A 40 21.07 7.71 3.50
N VAL A 41 21.83 8.80 3.65
CA VAL A 41 21.55 10.06 2.94
C VAL A 41 22.40 10.07 1.67
N GLY A 42 21.76 10.31 0.52
CA GLY A 42 22.41 10.33 -0.79
C GLY A 42 21.95 11.47 -1.69
N THR A 43 22.55 11.51 -2.88
CA THR A 43 22.13 12.43 -3.95
C THR A 43 21.31 11.65 -4.96
N PRO A 44 20.15 12.17 -5.41
CA PRO A 44 19.32 11.47 -6.38
C PRO A 44 20.08 11.06 -7.65
N HIS A 45 19.82 9.84 -8.12
CA HIS A 45 20.33 9.34 -9.38
C HIS A 45 19.59 9.95 -10.58
N SER A 46 20.18 9.79 -11.78
CA SER A 46 19.54 10.21 -13.03
C SER A 46 18.24 9.43 -13.27
N MET A 47 17.28 10.10 -13.93
CA MET A 47 16.06 9.46 -14.43
C MET A 47 16.27 8.72 -15.76
N ASP A 48 17.49 8.64 -16.27
CA ASP A 48 17.79 7.93 -17.51
C ASP A 48 17.35 6.45 -17.41
N GLY A 49 16.57 6.01 -18.39
CA GLY A 49 16.03 4.66 -18.43
C GLY A 49 14.82 4.41 -17.53
N TYR A 50 14.34 5.39 -16.76
CA TYR A 50 13.12 5.25 -15.98
C TYR A 50 11.90 5.05 -16.88
N SER A 51 11.09 4.09 -16.52
CA SER A 51 9.70 3.98 -16.95
C SER A 51 8.88 3.25 -15.88
N ARG A 52 7.60 3.51 -15.81
CA ARG A 52 6.69 2.74 -14.92
C ARG A 52 6.68 1.26 -15.28
N ASP A 53 6.80 0.94 -16.57
CA ASP A 53 6.82 -0.44 -17.07
C ASP A 53 8.04 -1.23 -16.58
N ALA A 54 9.13 -0.55 -16.18
CA ALA A 54 10.30 -1.21 -15.59
C ALA A 54 10.00 -1.89 -14.24
N PHE A 55 8.88 -1.55 -13.60
CA PHE A 55 8.43 -2.12 -12.32
C PHE A 55 7.37 -3.23 -12.51
N ASP A 56 6.91 -3.49 -13.74
CA ASP A 56 5.92 -4.53 -14.06
C ASP A 56 4.74 -4.54 -13.05
N ILE A 57 4.17 -3.34 -12.79
CA ILE A 57 3.12 -3.12 -11.81
C ILE A 57 1.82 -3.82 -12.22
N TRP A 58 0.98 -4.10 -11.24
CA TRP A 58 -0.31 -4.79 -11.39
C TRP A 58 -0.14 -6.20 -11.96
N ALA A 59 0.95 -6.88 -11.59
CA ALA A 59 1.24 -8.23 -12.02
C ALA A 59 0.17 -9.22 -11.55
N GLY A 60 0.03 -10.34 -12.30
CA GLY A 60 -0.83 -11.45 -11.88
C GLY A 60 -0.30 -12.10 -10.61
N GLN A 61 -1.23 -12.43 -9.68
CA GLN A 61 -0.99 -13.08 -8.42
C GLN A 61 -1.33 -14.59 -8.49
N PRO A 62 -0.89 -15.40 -7.51
CA PRO A 62 -1.14 -16.85 -7.53
C PRO A 62 -2.60 -17.27 -7.49
N ASP A 63 -3.49 -16.42 -6.98
CA ASP A 63 -4.94 -16.63 -6.94
C ASP A 63 -5.65 -16.39 -8.28
N GLY A 64 -4.92 -15.84 -9.27
CA GLY A 64 -5.42 -15.53 -10.60
C GLY A 64 -5.84 -14.06 -10.78
N CYS A 65 -5.85 -13.28 -9.73
CA CYS A 65 -6.14 -11.85 -9.76
C CYS A 65 -4.89 -11.03 -10.09
N THR A 66 -5.01 -9.74 -10.19
CA THR A 66 -3.87 -8.81 -10.30
C THR A 66 -3.65 -8.12 -8.97
N THR A 67 -2.42 -7.68 -8.70
CA THR A 67 -2.10 -6.88 -7.50
C THR A 67 -3.09 -5.74 -7.27
N ARG A 68 -3.55 -5.06 -8.35
CA ARG A 68 -4.53 -3.99 -8.22
C ARG A 68 -5.88 -4.50 -7.70
N GLN A 69 -6.33 -5.64 -8.19
CA GLN A 69 -7.60 -6.25 -7.76
C GLN A 69 -7.53 -6.68 -6.31
N ASP A 70 -6.41 -7.29 -5.90
CA ASP A 70 -6.18 -7.72 -4.52
C ASP A 70 -6.19 -6.54 -3.54
N VAL A 71 -5.51 -5.43 -3.87
CA VAL A 71 -5.53 -4.23 -3.02
C VAL A 71 -6.94 -3.64 -2.92
N LEU A 72 -7.69 -3.58 -4.03
CA LEU A 72 -9.07 -3.08 -4.01
C LEU A 72 -9.99 -3.98 -3.19
N ALA A 73 -9.80 -5.30 -3.23
CA ALA A 73 -10.56 -6.25 -2.42
C ALA A 73 -10.17 -6.18 -0.95
N ARG A 74 -8.87 -6.06 -0.66
CA ARG A 74 -8.30 -5.98 0.69
C ARG A 74 -8.75 -4.72 1.43
N ASP A 75 -8.65 -3.55 0.79
CA ASP A 75 -8.79 -2.23 1.43
C ASP A 75 -10.19 -1.62 1.26
N GLY A 76 -11.11 -2.33 0.60
CA GLY A 76 -12.47 -1.86 0.39
C GLY A 76 -13.46 -2.39 1.42
N ASP A 77 -14.46 -1.60 1.76
CA ASP A 77 -15.61 -2.02 2.57
C ASP A 77 -16.79 -2.40 1.69
N GLY A 78 -17.42 -3.55 1.99
CA GLY A 78 -18.57 -4.06 1.24
C GLY A 78 -18.27 -4.35 -0.24
N VAL A 79 -17.05 -4.76 -0.56
CA VAL A 79 -16.64 -5.06 -1.92
C VAL A 79 -17.43 -6.24 -2.47
N VAL A 80 -17.99 -6.05 -3.67
CA VAL A 80 -18.61 -7.12 -4.47
C VAL A 80 -17.76 -7.33 -5.71
N GLU A 81 -17.26 -8.53 -5.87
CA GLU A 81 -16.49 -8.95 -7.05
C GLU A 81 -17.44 -9.41 -8.18
N GLY A 82 -16.96 -9.34 -9.42
CA GLY A 82 -17.64 -9.85 -10.59
C GLY A 82 -17.54 -11.38 -10.69
N ASP A 83 -18.05 -11.88 -11.82
CA ASP A 83 -18.10 -13.34 -12.09
C ASP A 83 -16.71 -13.99 -12.21
N ASP A 84 -15.66 -13.19 -12.40
CA ASP A 84 -14.26 -13.64 -12.43
C ASP A 84 -13.66 -13.83 -11.01
N GLY A 85 -14.37 -13.41 -9.95
CA GLY A 85 -13.92 -13.48 -8.57
C GLY A 85 -12.73 -12.57 -8.25
N CYS A 86 -12.45 -11.58 -9.09
CA CYS A 86 -11.30 -10.69 -8.95
C CYS A 86 -11.66 -9.21 -9.09
N GLN A 87 -12.44 -8.87 -10.14
CA GLN A 87 -12.71 -7.47 -10.46
C GLN A 87 -13.79 -6.90 -9.54
N PRO A 88 -13.49 -5.92 -8.68
CA PRO A 88 -14.55 -5.22 -7.93
C PRO A 88 -15.55 -4.54 -8.86
N THR A 89 -16.83 -4.77 -8.60
CA THR A 89 -17.97 -4.15 -9.30
C THR A 89 -18.64 -3.08 -8.48
N SER A 90 -18.57 -3.18 -7.14
CA SER A 90 -19.03 -2.18 -6.19
C SER A 90 -18.27 -2.30 -4.87
N GLY A 91 -18.35 -1.28 -4.03
CA GLY A 91 -17.70 -1.18 -2.73
C GLY A 91 -17.50 0.27 -2.32
N SER A 92 -16.85 0.49 -1.21
CA SER A 92 -16.38 1.81 -0.80
C SER A 92 -14.93 1.74 -0.35
N TRP A 93 -14.16 2.77 -0.69
CA TRP A 93 -12.72 2.84 -0.47
C TRP A 93 -12.36 4.15 0.22
N TYR A 94 -11.77 4.07 1.40
CA TYR A 94 -11.34 5.23 2.16
C TYR A 94 -9.92 5.66 1.73
N SER A 95 -9.78 6.92 1.37
CA SER A 95 -8.50 7.58 1.09
C SER A 95 -8.04 8.35 2.34
N ALA A 96 -7.04 7.83 3.03
CA ALA A 96 -6.50 8.47 4.23
C ALA A 96 -5.76 9.78 3.92
N TYR A 97 -5.30 9.98 2.69
CA TYR A 97 -4.58 11.19 2.29
C TYR A 97 -5.43 12.46 2.39
N ASP A 98 -6.71 12.38 2.13
CA ASP A 98 -7.64 13.53 2.08
C ASP A 98 -8.94 13.31 2.83
N ASP A 99 -9.00 12.27 3.69
CA ASP A 99 -10.18 11.93 4.49
C ASP A 99 -11.45 11.77 3.63
N THR A 100 -11.32 11.11 2.47
CA THR A 100 -12.39 10.98 1.49
C THR A 100 -12.75 9.51 1.24
N THR A 101 -14.04 9.19 1.22
CA THR A 101 -14.52 7.86 0.80
C THR A 101 -14.97 7.89 -0.66
N VAL A 102 -14.44 6.95 -1.45
CA VAL A 102 -14.75 6.78 -2.87
C VAL A 102 -15.65 5.56 -3.02
N THR A 103 -16.77 5.72 -3.75
CA THR A 103 -17.74 4.62 -4.01
C THR A 103 -17.79 4.21 -5.47
N VAL A 104 -17.01 4.85 -6.32
CA VAL A 104 -16.92 4.52 -7.75
C VAL A 104 -15.59 3.81 -7.99
N VAL A 105 -15.64 2.54 -8.38
CA VAL A 105 -14.46 1.68 -8.57
C VAL A 105 -13.36 2.35 -9.42
N ALA A 106 -13.74 3.04 -10.49
CA ALA A 106 -12.80 3.72 -11.39
C ALA A 106 -12.09 4.93 -10.74
N GLN A 107 -12.62 5.46 -9.63
CA GLN A 107 -12.04 6.58 -8.88
C GLN A 107 -11.24 6.11 -7.65
N ALA A 108 -11.38 4.86 -7.26
CA ALA A 108 -10.53 4.22 -6.25
C ALA A 108 -9.17 3.91 -6.91
N THR A 109 -8.21 4.78 -6.69
CA THR A 109 -6.84 4.57 -7.17
C THR A 109 -5.99 3.91 -6.11
N ILE A 110 -4.91 3.27 -6.54
CA ILE A 110 -3.90 2.73 -5.62
C ILE A 110 -2.65 3.54 -5.83
N ASP A 111 -2.13 4.07 -4.74
CA ASP A 111 -0.87 4.78 -4.71
C ASP A 111 0.26 3.88 -4.22
N HIS A 112 1.44 4.08 -4.78
CA HIS A 112 2.69 3.61 -4.20
C HIS A 112 3.15 4.66 -3.18
N VAL A 113 3.14 4.33 -1.88
CA VAL A 113 3.52 5.25 -0.79
C VAL A 113 4.87 5.88 -1.10
N VAL A 114 5.88 5.06 -1.41
CA VAL A 114 7.12 5.54 -2.05
C VAL A 114 6.93 5.47 -3.56
N PRO A 115 6.88 6.61 -4.27
CA PRO A 115 6.66 6.63 -5.71
C PRO A 115 7.70 5.83 -6.49
N LEU A 116 7.28 5.17 -7.58
CA LEU A 116 8.21 4.41 -8.42
C LEU A 116 9.38 5.25 -8.94
N ALA A 117 9.11 6.51 -9.29
CA ALA A 117 10.13 7.44 -9.76
C ALA A 117 11.07 7.88 -8.63
N ASP A 118 10.55 8.05 -7.40
CA ASP A 118 11.39 8.33 -6.25
C ASP A 118 12.25 7.11 -5.89
N ALA A 119 11.67 5.91 -5.88
CA ALA A 119 12.45 4.69 -5.71
C ALA A 119 13.57 4.57 -6.76
N TRP A 120 13.27 4.89 -8.04
CA TRP A 120 14.29 4.91 -9.09
C TRP A 120 15.43 5.86 -8.77
N ARG A 121 15.12 7.12 -8.41
CA ARG A 121 16.11 8.15 -8.05
C ARG A 121 16.95 7.78 -6.82
N THR A 122 16.42 6.90 -5.95
CA THR A 122 17.01 6.59 -4.66
C THR A 122 17.53 5.16 -4.54
N GLY A 123 17.77 4.47 -5.69
CA GLY A 123 18.47 3.19 -5.74
C GLY A 123 17.90 2.12 -6.65
N ALA A 124 16.60 2.18 -7.00
CA ALA A 124 15.96 1.14 -7.80
C ALA A 124 16.42 1.09 -9.27
N ASP A 125 17.11 2.14 -9.75
CA ASP A 125 17.77 2.15 -11.06
C ASP A 125 18.81 1.03 -11.19
N THR A 126 19.45 0.65 -10.07
CA THR A 126 20.47 -0.41 -10.02
C THR A 126 19.88 -1.81 -9.77
N TRP A 127 18.58 -1.93 -9.48
CA TRP A 127 17.96 -3.21 -9.15
C TRP A 127 17.77 -4.12 -10.36
N THR A 128 17.65 -5.41 -10.08
CA THR A 128 17.13 -6.35 -11.09
C THR A 128 15.67 -6.07 -11.41
N ALA A 129 15.21 -6.46 -12.59
CA ALA A 129 13.78 -6.38 -12.95
C ALA A 129 12.87 -7.11 -11.94
N ALA A 130 13.33 -8.26 -11.42
CA ALA A 130 12.57 -9.01 -10.40
C ALA A 130 12.40 -8.20 -9.10
N ARG A 131 13.43 -7.47 -8.63
CA ARG A 131 13.32 -6.63 -7.43
C ARG A 131 12.42 -5.42 -7.66
N ARG A 132 12.49 -4.77 -8.82
CA ARG A 132 11.55 -3.70 -9.19
C ARG A 132 10.11 -4.19 -9.26
N LYS A 133 9.89 -5.38 -9.84
CA LYS A 133 8.56 -6.02 -9.85
C LYS A 133 8.06 -6.29 -8.44
N ALA A 134 8.89 -6.84 -7.55
CA ALA A 134 8.51 -7.09 -6.15
C ALA A 134 8.10 -5.78 -5.46
N PHE A 135 8.86 -4.70 -5.60
CA PHE A 135 8.53 -3.38 -5.06
C PHE A 135 7.22 -2.82 -5.61
N GLY A 136 7.01 -2.91 -6.92
CA GLY A 136 5.82 -2.36 -7.59
C GLY A 136 4.52 -3.14 -7.29
N ASN A 137 4.62 -4.35 -6.72
CA ASN A 137 3.50 -5.24 -6.44
C ASN A 137 3.50 -5.76 -5.00
N ASP A 138 4.14 -5.02 -4.08
CA ASP A 138 4.25 -5.45 -2.70
C ASP A 138 2.90 -5.39 -1.97
N LEU A 139 2.45 -6.55 -1.49
CA LEU A 139 1.22 -6.72 -0.72
C LEU A 139 1.51 -6.99 0.77
N THR A 140 2.79 -7.07 1.17
CA THR A 140 3.23 -7.45 2.52
C THR A 140 3.56 -6.26 3.39
N ASP A 141 4.03 -5.19 2.79
CA ASP A 141 4.35 -3.93 3.45
C ASP A 141 3.33 -2.84 3.10
N SER A 142 3.48 -1.67 3.70
CA SER A 142 2.55 -0.55 3.51
C SER A 142 2.78 0.22 2.20
N GLN A 143 3.34 -0.42 1.16
CA GLN A 143 3.69 0.23 -0.10
C GLN A 143 2.48 0.57 -0.98
N LEU A 144 1.43 -0.25 -0.93
CA LEU A 144 0.25 -0.06 -1.76
C LEU A 144 -0.97 0.26 -0.89
N ILE A 145 -1.53 1.45 -1.07
CA ILE A 145 -2.69 1.93 -0.34
C ILE A 145 -3.73 2.56 -1.27
N ILE A 146 -4.97 2.59 -0.80
CA ILE A 146 -6.03 3.33 -1.48
C ILE A 146 -5.79 4.83 -1.36
N ALA A 147 -5.94 5.52 -2.49
CA ALA A 147 -5.97 6.98 -2.55
C ALA A 147 -7.08 7.45 -3.48
N SER A 148 -7.67 8.62 -3.16
CA SER A 148 -8.55 9.29 -4.10
C SER A 148 -7.78 9.68 -5.36
N SER A 149 -8.44 9.73 -6.50
CA SER A 149 -7.80 10.14 -7.76
C SER A 149 -7.20 11.55 -7.69
N SER A 150 -7.83 12.45 -6.91
CA SER A 150 -7.34 13.81 -6.70
C SER A 150 -6.04 13.85 -5.90
N SER A 151 -5.98 13.17 -4.76
CA SER A 151 -4.80 13.12 -3.91
C SER A 151 -3.64 12.40 -4.57
N ASN A 152 -3.91 11.27 -5.23
CA ASN A 152 -2.89 10.52 -5.96
C ASN A 152 -2.28 11.35 -7.09
N SER A 153 -3.12 12.07 -7.86
CA SER A 153 -2.64 12.97 -8.92
C SER A 153 -1.86 14.15 -8.37
N SER A 154 -2.27 14.69 -7.21
CA SER A 154 -1.56 15.79 -6.54
C SER A 154 -0.19 15.36 -6.02
N LYS A 155 -0.10 14.15 -5.43
CA LYS A 155 1.17 13.58 -4.95
C LYS A 155 2.13 13.31 -6.11
N SER A 156 1.64 12.68 -7.19
CA SER A 156 2.46 12.35 -8.35
C SER A 156 3.72 11.53 -7.95
N ASP A 157 4.91 11.97 -8.36
CA ASP A 157 6.20 11.35 -8.03
C ASP A 157 6.99 12.09 -6.93
N GLN A 158 6.31 12.98 -6.20
CA GLN A 158 6.89 13.83 -5.16
C GLN A 158 7.18 13.03 -3.89
N ASP A 159 8.33 13.32 -3.27
CA ASP A 159 8.70 12.83 -1.95
C ASP A 159 8.08 13.68 -0.82
N PRO A 160 8.21 13.30 0.46
CA PRO A 160 7.64 14.04 1.60
C PRO A 160 8.17 15.46 1.79
N SER A 161 9.29 15.84 1.18
CA SER A 161 9.78 17.21 1.21
C SER A 161 9.04 18.14 0.23
N GLU A 162 8.36 17.55 -0.77
CA GLU A 162 7.64 18.26 -1.82
C GLU A 162 6.12 18.15 -1.66
N TRP A 163 5.63 17.03 -1.11
CA TRP A 163 4.21 16.79 -0.90
C TRP A 163 3.96 16.05 0.42
N LYS A 164 2.91 16.46 1.12
CA LYS A 164 2.37 15.79 2.31
C LYS A 164 0.86 15.62 2.17
N PRO A 165 0.26 14.58 2.75
CA PRO A 165 -1.20 14.42 2.76
C PRO A 165 -1.90 15.68 3.27
N PRO A 166 -2.96 16.17 2.59
CA PRO A 166 -3.78 17.28 3.11
C PRO A 166 -4.47 16.94 4.44
N ASN A 167 -4.76 15.67 4.70
CA ASN A 167 -5.22 15.20 5.99
C ASN A 167 -4.04 15.10 6.98
N THR A 168 -3.88 16.10 7.81
CA THR A 168 -2.77 16.16 8.79
C THR A 168 -2.85 15.08 9.87
N ALA A 169 -4.05 14.51 10.14
CA ALA A 169 -4.20 13.39 11.07
C ALA A 169 -3.53 12.11 10.57
N TYR A 170 -3.25 12.03 9.28
CA TYR A 170 -2.57 10.89 8.67
C TYR A 170 -1.04 11.02 8.60
N TRP A 171 -0.47 12.16 8.99
CA TRP A 171 0.96 12.42 8.83
C TRP A 171 1.85 11.42 9.57
N CYS A 172 1.53 11.09 10.81
CA CYS A 172 2.28 10.08 11.57
C CYS A 172 2.33 8.76 10.79
N THR A 173 1.18 8.21 10.46
CA THR A 173 1.05 6.94 9.71
C THR A 173 1.74 6.99 8.35
N TYR A 174 1.61 8.10 7.62
CA TYR A 174 2.28 8.28 6.34
C TYR A 174 3.80 8.28 6.48
N GLY A 175 4.33 8.95 7.51
CA GLY A 175 5.76 8.95 7.83
C GLY A 175 6.27 7.54 8.18
N GLU A 176 5.54 6.81 9.03
CA GLU A 176 5.86 5.43 9.40
C GLU A 176 5.90 4.50 8.17
N GLN A 177 4.88 4.56 7.31
CA GLN A 177 4.80 3.77 6.08
C GLN A 177 5.96 4.08 5.12
N TYR A 178 6.19 5.38 4.87
CA TYR A 178 7.21 5.81 3.92
C TYR A 178 8.62 5.38 4.36
N VAL A 179 8.94 5.57 5.64
CA VAL A 179 10.23 5.16 6.22
C VAL A 179 10.42 3.66 6.11
N SER A 180 9.41 2.87 6.52
CA SER A 180 9.46 1.42 6.49
C SER A 180 9.72 0.88 5.08
N VAL A 181 8.98 1.37 4.09
CA VAL A 181 9.17 0.96 2.69
C VAL A 181 10.58 1.29 2.19
N LYS A 182 11.09 2.50 2.49
CA LYS A 182 12.48 2.87 2.12
C LYS A 182 13.49 1.92 2.77
N TYR A 183 13.28 1.58 4.05
CA TYR A 183 14.17 0.73 4.82
C TYR A 183 14.18 -0.72 4.30
N GLU A 184 13.01 -1.32 4.10
CA GLU A 184 12.86 -2.70 3.63
C GLU A 184 13.46 -2.91 2.22
N PHE A 185 13.38 -1.89 1.38
CA PHE A 185 13.92 -1.97 0.03
C PHE A 185 15.33 -1.42 -0.13
N ASP A 186 16.03 -1.09 0.97
CA ASP A 186 17.40 -0.50 0.95
C ASP A 186 17.50 0.75 0.06
N LEU A 187 16.47 1.58 0.03
CA LEU A 187 16.48 2.85 -0.66
C LEU A 187 17.15 3.91 0.22
N PHE A 188 17.89 4.82 -0.39
CA PHE A 188 18.39 5.97 0.35
C PHE A 188 17.38 7.13 0.34
N VAL A 189 17.64 8.15 1.15
CA VAL A 189 16.86 9.39 1.20
C VAL A 189 17.73 10.59 0.88
N THR A 190 17.14 11.68 0.39
CA THR A 190 17.82 12.98 0.36
C THR A 190 17.85 13.62 1.75
N SER A 191 18.68 14.62 1.97
CA SER A 191 18.67 15.38 3.23
C SER A 191 17.32 16.06 3.49
N ALA A 192 16.68 16.59 2.43
CA ALA A 192 15.37 17.24 2.51
C ALA A 192 14.28 16.23 2.88
N GLU A 193 14.26 15.09 2.19
CA GLU A 193 13.33 13.98 2.45
C GLU A 193 13.49 13.45 3.88
N LYS A 194 14.73 13.21 4.35
CA LYS A 194 14.98 12.75 5.73
C LYS A 194 14.46 13.71 6.77
N THR A 195 14.61 15.02 6.55
CA THR A 195 14.06 16.06 7.43
C THR A 195 12.54 16.02 7.42
N ALA A 196 11.91 15.98 6.24
CA ALA A 196 10.46 15.95 6.10
C ALA A 196 9.82 14.70 6.71
N LEU A 197 10.50 13.54 6.62
CA LEU A 197 10.09 12.31 7.31
C LEU A 197 10.17 12.45 8.82
N GLY A 198 11.22 13.10 9.34
CA GLY A 198 11.31 13.45 10.76
C GLY A 198 10.13 14.31 11.23
N ASP A 199 9.79 15.35 10.47
CA ASP A 199 8.64 16.23 10.75
C ASP A 199 7.30 15.47 10.75
N LEU A 200 7.15 14.47 9.86
CA LEU A 200 5.95 13.63 9.81
C LEU A 200 5.85 12.73 11.06
N LEU A 201 6.96 12.14 11.50
CA LEU A 201 7.01 11.35 12.72
C LEU A 201 6.84 12.22 13.98
N ASP A 202 7.15 13.52 13.93
CA ASP A 202 6.88 14.45 15.05
C ASP A 202 5.38 14.76 15.22
N ALA A 203 4.55 14.37 14.27
CA ALA A 203 3.09 14.43 14.35
C ALA A 203 2.48 13.22 15.11
N CYS A 204 3.29 12.21 15.46
CA CYS A 204 2.85 11.11 16.30
C CYS A 204 2.68 11.56 17.77
#